data_5e5a3989c01e16d8bee9eeb4002c24b1
#
_entry.id   5e5a3989c01e16d8bee9eeb4002c24b1
#
_cell.length_a   1.000
_cell.length_b   1.000
_cell.length_c   1.000
_cell.angle_alpha   90.00
_cell.angle_beta   90.00
_cell.angle_gamma   90.00
#
_symmetry.space_group_name_H-M   'P 1'
#
loop_
_entity.id
_entity.type
_entity.pdbx_description
1 polymer ?
#
loop_
_entity_poly.entity_id
_entity_poly.type
_entity_poly.pdbx_seq_one_letter_code
_entity_poly.pdbx_strand_id
1 'polypeptide(L)'
;VLERIVTDLPAPKGDENAKTTCLIFDSYYDNYKGAVAYVRVMDGKVKAGDEIRLMATNKVYTVAEVGYFVPGSYMPSKEIKAGEVGYIAASIKSLSDIHVGDTVTLNNNPADKPLKGYKKVTPMVYCGLYPIDGSEYENLKVALEKLQLNDAALEYEPETSAALGASCCTFSVRKST
;
A
#
# COMPACT_ATOMS: atom_id res chain seq x y z
N VAL A 1 -13.93 10.83 27.38
CA VAL A 1 -12.82 10.26 26.57
C VAL A 1 -12.48 11.22 25.44
N LEU A 2 -13.44 11.60 24.56
CA LEU A 2 -13.17 12.45 23.36
C LEU A 2 -12.58 13.81 23.73
N GLU A 3 -13.08 14.48 24.78
CA GLU A 3 -12.55 15.73 25.27
C GLU A 3 -11.08 15.64 25.70
N ARG A 4 -10.72 14.54 26.40
CA ARG A 4 -9.33 14.27 26.81
C ARG A 4 -8.39 14.03 25.60
N ILE A 5 -8.90 13.43 24.53
CA ILE A 5 -8.12 13.27 23.29
C ILE A 5 -7.76 14.64 22.70
N VAL A 6 -8.74 15.55 22.65
CA VAL A 6 -8.51 16.88 22.08
C VAL A 6 -7.59 17.73 22.96
N THR A 7 -7.70 17.62 24.29
CA THR A 7 -6.93 18.45 25.23
C THR A 7 -5.53 17.91 25.52
N ASP A 8 -5.36 16.57 25.58
CA ASP A 8 -4.14 15.96 26.10
C ASP A 8 -3.19 15.46 24.99
N LEU A 9 -3.70 15.21 23.77
CA LEU A 9 -2.85 14.77 22.67
C LEU A 9 -2.27 15.97 21.89
N PRO A 10 -0.94 15.99 21.66
CA PRO A 10 -0.33 17.03 20.84
C PRO A 10 -0.79 16.91 19.38
N ALA A 11 -0.92 18.05 18.71
CA ALA A 11 -1.19 18.08 17.28
C ALA A 11 -0.09 17.36 16.47
N PRO A 12 -0.42 16.79 15.30
CA PRO A 12 0.57 16.19 14.41
C PRO A 12 1.70 17.19 14.11
N LYS A 13 2.94 16.71 14.14
CA LYS A 13 4.09 17.48 13.72
C LYS A 13 4.25 17.34 12.21
N GLY A 14 4.63 18.42 11.53
CA GLY A 14 4.92 18.42 10.10
C GLY A 14 5.02 19.85 9.58
N ASP A 15 5.77 20.04 8.51
CA ASP A 15 5.93 21.33 7.83
C ASP A 15 5.32 21.24 6.43
N GLU A 16 4.27 22.03 6.16
CA GLU A 16 3.60 22.06 4.85
C GLU A 16 4.50 22.57 3.71
N ASN A 17 5.59 23.28 4.02
CA ASN A 17 6.51 23.85 3.05
C ASN A 17 7.78 23.00 2.85
N ALA A 18 7.97 21.96 3.64
CA ALA A 18 9.09 21.04 3.50
C ALA A 18 8.95 20.12 2.27
N LYS A 19 10.01 19.35 1.98
CA LYS A 19 9.96 18.31 0.97
C LYS A 19 8.88 17.29 1.33
N THR A 20 8.02 16.98 0.39
CA THR A 20 6.90 16.07 0.64
C THR A 20 7.39 14.66 0.97
N THR A 21 6.93 14.17 2.12
CA THR A 21 7.15 12.81 2.58
C THR A 21 5.83 12.24 3.08
N CYS A 22 5.39 11.13 2.48
CA CYS A 22 4.19 10.44 2.92
C CYS A 22 4.56 8.98 3.20
N LEU A 23 4.05 8.43 4.29
CA LEU A 23 4.21 7.03 4.65
C LEU A 23 2.99 6.24 4.20
N ILE A 24 3.18 5.20 3.40
CA ILE A 24 2.13 4.24 3.07
C ILE A 24 1.95 3.32 4.27
N PHE A 25 0.78 3.32 4.89
CA PHE A 25 0.48 2.44 6.02
C PHE A 25 -0.45 1.29 5.65
N ASP A 26 -1.17 1.42 4.53
CA ASP A 26 -2.03 0.38 3.97
C ASP A 26 -2.25 0.62 2.48
N SER A 27 -2.80 -0.37 1.77
CA SER A 27 -3.17 -0.24 0.37
C SER A 27 -4.39 -1.10 0.05
N TYR A 28 -5.17 -0.65 -0.90
CA TYR A 28 -6.37 -1.35 -1.34
C TYR A 28 -6.43 -1.36 -2.87
N TYR A 29 -6.89 -2.47 -3.42
CA TYR A 29 -7.13 -2.58 -4.86
C TYR A 29 -8.58 -2.30 -5.22
N ASP A 30 -8.78 -1.26 -6.00
CA ASP A 30 -10.06 -0.91 -6.60
C ASP A 30 -10.05 -1.28 -8.08
N ASN A 31 -11.12 -1.95 -8.56
CA ASN A 31 -11.20 -2.40 -9.96
C ASN A 31 -11.25 -1.24 -10.98
N TYR A 32 -11.66 -0.04 -10.55
CA TYR A 32 -11.79 1.15 -11.39
C TYR A 32 -10.60 2.11 -11.24
N LYS A 33 -10.12 2.32 -10.01
CA LYS A 33 -9.05 3.28 -9.69
C LYS A 33 -7.65 2.62 -9.70
N GLY A 34 -7.59 1.29 -9.76
CA GLY A 34 -6.35 0.54 -9.58
C GLY A 34 -5.94 0.46 -8.12
N ALA A 35 -4.65 0.39 -7.85
CA ALA A 35 -4.16 0.35 -6.49
C ALA A 35 -4.24 1.75 -5.85
N VAL A 36 -4.90 1.83 -4.71
CA VAL A 36 -5.08 3.02 -3.88
C VAL A 36 -4.19 2.89 -2.65
N ALA A 37 -3.25 3.81 -2.49
CA ALA A 37 -2.36 3.85 -1.34
C ALA A 37 -2.98 4.69 -0.22
N TYR A 38 -3.02 4.14 0.98
CA TYR A 38 -3.42 4.85 2.19
C TYR A 38 -2.18 5.45 2.82
N VAL A 39 -2.17 6.76 2.94
CA VAL A 39 -0.97 7.50 3.32
C VAL A 39 -1.20 8.42 4.51
N ARG A 40 -0.16 8.55 5.30
CA ARG A 40 -0.01 9.65 6.26
C ARG A 40 1.02 10.61 5.72
N VAL A 41 0.62 11.86 5.50
CA VAL A 41 1.55 12.93 5.10
C VAL A 41 2.34 13.38 6.34
N MET A 42 3.65 13.19 6.31
CA MET A 42 4.53 13.62 7.40
C MET A 42 4.96 15.06 7.20
N ASP A 43 5.40 15.42 6.00
CA ASP A 43 5.81 16.76 5.62
C ASP A 43 5.32 17.08 4.20
N GLY A 44 5.22 18.37 3.89
CA GLY A 44 4.80 18.84 2.58
C GLY A 44 3.31 18.67 2.31
N LYS A 45 2.97 18.51 1.06
CA LYS A 45 1.59 18.30 0.56
C LYS A 45 1.59 17.55 -0.76
N VAL A 46 0.49 16.86 -1.05
CA VAL A 46 0.24 16.16 -2.32
C VAL A 46 -1.08 16.61 -2.90
N LYS A 47 -1.10 16.87 -4.20
CA LYS A 47 -2.28 17.30 -4.97
C LYS A 47 -2.60 16.32 -6.08
N ALA A 48 -3.84 16.35 -6.54
CA ALA A 48 -4.20 15.72 -7.80
C ALA A 48 -3.42 16.37 -8.96
N GLY A 49 -2.85 15.54 -9.84
CA GLY A 49 -1.99 15.96 -10.95
C GLY A 49 -0.48 15.98 -10.64
N ASP A 50 -0.08 15.87 -9.38
CA ASP A 50 1.33 15.79 -9.03
C ASP A 50 1.97 14.48 -9.50
N GLU A 51 3.25 14.53 -9.85
CA GLU A 51 4.06 13.33 -10.05
C GLU A 51 4.69 12.89 -8.73
N ILE A 52 4.33 11.71 -8.29
CA ILE A 52 4.89 11.08 -7.10
C ILE A 52 5.91 10.00 -7.48
N ARG A 53 6.89 9.82 -6.61
CA ARG A 53 7.89 8.76 -6.68
C ARG A 53 7.78 7.86 -5.45
N LEU A 54 7.70 6.56 -5.67
CA LEU A 54 7.83 5.54 -4.64
C LEU A 54 9.32 5.30 -4.38
N MET A 55 9.79 5.47 -3.15
CA MET A 55 11.23 5.43 -2.86
C MET A 55 11.81 4.01 -2.88
N ALA A 56 11.02 2.98 -2.59
CA ALA A 56 11.46 1.59 -2.61
C ALA A 56 11.71 1.09 -4.05
N THR A 57 10.81 1.42 -4.98
CA THR A 57 10.88 0.94 -6.36
C THR A 57 11.45 1.98 -7.34
N ASN A 58 11.62 3.23 -6.91
CA ASN A 58 12.00 4.38 -7.75
C ASN A 58 11.05 4.64 -8.94
N LYS A 59 9.86 4.09 -8.91
CA LYS A 59 8.85 4.31 -9.96
C LYS A 59 8.10 5.60 -9.74
N VAL A 60 7.77 6.25 -10.86
CA VAL A 60 7.04 7.53 -10.87
C VAL A 60 5.63 7.30 -11.39
N TYR A 61 4.66 7.89 -10.71
CA TYR A 61 3.25 7.82 -11.05
C TYR A 61 2.61 9.20 -10.95
N THR A 62 1.63 9.47 -11.81
CA THR A 62 0.82 10.68 -11.73
C THR A 62 -0.36 10.44 -10.82
N VAL A 63 -0.57 11.33 -9.86
CA VAL A 63 -1.70 11.29 -8.93
C VAL A 63 -2.97 11.65 -9.67
N ALA A 64 -3.89 10.70 -9.78
CA ALA A 64 -5.20 10.93 -10.38
C ALA A 64 -6.16 11.61 -9.39
N GLU A 65 -6.12 11.19 -8.14
CA GLU A 65 -7.02 11.67 -7.09
C GLU A 65 -6.36 11.55 -5.72
N VAL A 66 -6.65 12.51 -4.85
CA VAL A 66 -6.33 12.48 -3.42
C VAL A 66 -7.58 12.78 -2.60
N GLY A 67 -7.64 12.34 -1.36
CA GLY A 67 -8.77 12.64 -0.50
C GLY A 67 -8.68 11.99 0.88
N TYR A 68 -9.80 12.06 1.58
CA TYR A 68 -9.95 11.60 2.95
C TYR A 68 -10.91 10.43 3.06
N PHE A 69 -10.80 9.71 4.17
CA PHE A 69 -11.73 8.66 4.53
C PHE A 69 -12.93 9.25 5.29
N VAL A 70 -14.10 8.85 4.88
CA VAL A 70 -15.34 9.08 5.64
C VAL A 70 -16.06 7.74 5.86
N PRO A 71 -16.89 7.59 6.88
CA PRO A 71 -17.59 6.35 7.10
C PRO A 71 -18.36 5.88 5.87
N GLY A 72 -17.95 4.72 5.33
CA GLY A 72 -18.60 4.09 4.16
C GLY A 72 -18.24 4.66 2.79
N SER A 73 -17.37 5.70 2.68
CA SER A 73 -16.99 6.26 1.39
C SER A 73 -15.65 7.00 1.41
N TYR A 74 -15.19 7.39 0.22
CA TYR A 74 -14.02 8.25 0.02
C TYR A 74 -14.51 9.67 -0.32
N MET A 75 -13.90 10.68 0.27
CA MET A 75 -14.18 12.08 -0.03
C MET A 75 -12.98 12.69 -0.77
N PRO A 76 -13.10 12.91 -2.09
CA PRO A 76 -12.05 13.55 -2.86
C PRO A 76 -11.74 14.95 -2.34
N SER A 77 -10.45 15.31 -2.36
CA SER A 77 -9.96 16.63 -1.98
C SER A 77 -9.04 17.17 -3.06
N LYS A 78 -8.79 18.47 -3.03
CA LYS A 78 -7.82 19.10 -3.93
C LYS A 78 -6.38 18.77 -3.53
N GLU A 79 -6.13 18.68 -2.25
CA GLU A 79 -4.81 18.39 -1.67
C GLU A 79 -4.96 17.72 -0.30
N ILE A 80 -3.92 17.01 0.11
CA ILE A 80 -3.70 16.52 1.48
C ILE A 80 -2.37 17.08 1.99
N LYS A 81 -2.33 17.48 3.27
CA LYS A 81 -1.24 18.27 3.86
C LYS A 81 -0.54 17.51 4.98
N ALA A 82 0.60 18.05 5.41
CA ALA A 82 1.37 17.55 6.54
C ALA A 82 0.50 17.34 7.79
N GLY A 83 0.63 16.19 8.42
CA GLY A 83 -0.16 15.77 9.59
C GLY A 83 -1.48 15.09 9.27
N GLU A 84 -1.95 15.13 8.04
CA GLU A 84 -3.21 14.52 7.62
C GLU A 84 -3.03 13.07 7.17
N VAL A 85 -4.11 12.31 7.27
CA VAL A 85 -4.24 10.94 6.80
C VAL A 85 -5.28 10.90 5.70
N GLY A 86 -4.93 10.28 4.58
CA GLY A 86 -5.80 10.20 3.42
C GLY A 86 -5.38 9.09 2.46
N TYR A 87 -5.90 9.15 1.24
CA TYR A 87 -5.56 8.21 0.19
C TYR A 87 -5.00 8.93 -1.04
N ILE A 88 -4.18 8.20 -1.79
CA ILE A 88 -3.65 8.58 -3.10
C ILE A 88 -4.02 7.50 -4.10
N ALA A 89 -4.76 7.86 -5.14
CA ALA A 89 -5.01 7.04 -6.31
C ALA A 89 -4.13 7.54 -7.46
N ALA A 90 -3.17 6.74 -7.89
CA ALA A 90 -2.19 7.13 -8.89
C ALA A 90 -2.18 6.21 -10.12
N SER A 91 -3.30 5.55 -10.42
CA SER A 91 -3.48 4.64 -11.57
C SER A 91 -2.38 3.56 -11.66
N ILE A 92 -1.91 3.09 -10.51
CA ILE A 92 -0.87 2.08 -10.42
C ILE A 92 -1.45 0.74 -10.83
N LYS A 93 -0.97 0.22 -11.97
CA LYS A 93 -1.47 -1.04 -12.53
C LYS A 93 -0.77 -2.27 -11.96
N SER A 94 0.50 -2.12 -11.59
CA SER A 94 1.29 -3.21 -11.03
C SER A 94 1.16 -3.21 -9.51
N LEU A 95 0.53 -4.25 -9.00
CA LEU A 95 0.28 -4.43 -7.56
C LEU A 95 1.58 -4.58 -6.77
N SER A 96 2.61 -5.15 -7.40
CA SER A 96 3.94 -5.33 -6.81
C SER A 96 4.73 -4.03 -6.59
N ASP A 97 4.22 -2.89 -7.04
CA ASP A 97 4.93 -1.61 -6.94
C ASP A 97 4.63 -0.85 -5.66
N ILE A 98 3.51 -1.17 -5.01
CA ILE A 98 3.13 -0.57 -3.72
C ILE A 98 3.51 -1.52 -2.59
N HIS A 99 4.29 -1.01 -1.66
CA HIS A 99 4.63 -1.72 -0.43
C HIS A 99 4.22 -0.90 0.78
N VAL A 100 3.56 -1.56 1.73
CA VAL A 100 3.26 -0.95 3.03
C VAL A 100 4.58 -0.64 3.75
N GLY A 101 4.69 0.59 4.26
CA GLY A 101 5.93 1.10 4.85
C GLY A 101 6.84 1.84 3.86
N ASP A 102 6.50 1.90 2.57
CA ASP A 102 7.24 2.70 1.60
C ASP A 102 6.96 4.20 1.78
N THR A 103 7.90 4.99 1.30
CA THR A 103 7.83 6.46 1.32
C THR A 103 7.46 6.97 -0.06
N VAL A 104 6.42 7.79 -0.09
CA VAL A 104 6.03 8.55 -1.28
C VAL A 104 6.60 9.96 -1.17
N THR A 105 7.22 10.43 -2.26
CA THR A 105 7.74 11.80 -2.38
C THR A 105 7.35 12.40 -3.71
N LEU A 106 7.45 13.72 -3.87
CA LEU A 106 7.24 14.37 -5.15
C LEU A 106 8.45 14.15 -6.07
N ASN A 107 8.20 13.87 -7.35
CA ASN A 107 9.26 13.63 -8.33
C ASN A 107 10.10 14.88 -8.63
N ASN A 108 9.48 16.06 -8.60
CA ASN A 108 10.14 17.35 -8.86
C ASN A 108 10.99 17.86 -7.68
N ASN A 109 10.69 17.42 -6.46
CA ASN A 109 11.44 17.79 -5.26
C ASN A 109 11.52 16.60 -4.30
N PRO A 110 12.31 15.55 -4.65
CA PRO A 110 12.34 14.33 -3.89
C PRO A 110 12.97 14.51 -2.50
N ALA A 111 12.48 13.74 -1.54
CA ALA A 111 13.06 13.65 -0.23
C ALA A 111 14.43 12.96 -0.28
N ASP A 112 15.34 13.37 0.61
CA ASP A 112 16.73 12.85 0.61
C ASP A 112 16.82 11.45 1.23
N LYS A 113 15.90 11.11 2.14
CA LYS A 113 15.90 9.82 2.86
C LYS A 113 14.48 9.28 2.99
N PRO A 114 14.31 7.96 2.86
CA PRO A 114 13.03 7.34 3.14
C PRO A 114 12.69 7.47 4.64
N LEU A 115 11.40 7.50 4.93
CA LEU A 115 10.89 7.42 6.28
C LEU A 115 11.23 6.03 6.87
N LYS A 116 11.27 5.94 8.20
CA LYS A 116 11.34 4.63 8.85
C LYS A 116 10.04 3.89 8.59
N GLY A 117 10.09 2.93 7.68
CA GLY A 117 8.96 2.04 7.40
C GLY A 117 8.67 1.07 8.53
N TYR A 118 7.67 0.24 8.33
CA TYR A 118 7.35 -0.84 9.26
C TYR A 118 8.42 -1.93 9.21
N LYS A 119 8.70 -2.56 10.34
CA LYS A 119 9.55 -3.75 10.36
C LYS A 119 8.85 -4.88 9.62
N LYS A 120 9.55 -5.52 8.70
CA LYS A 120 9.07 -6.75 8.09
C LYS A 120 8.88 -7.82 9.17
N VAL A 121 7.67 -8.32 9.31
CA VAL A 121 7.34 -9.35 10.30
C VAL A 121 7.72 -10.71 9.72
N THR A 122 8.36 -11.56 10.53
CA THR A 122 8.70 -12.91 10.10
C THR A 122 7.43 -13.77 10.08
N PRO A 123 7.09 -14.40 8.96
CA PRO A 123 5.93 -15.29 8.88
C PRO A 123 6.08 -16.46 9.85
N MET A 124 4.99 -16.81 10.55
CA MET A 124 4.98 -17.89 11.53
C MET A 124 4.07 -19.07 11.13
N VAL A 125 3.11 -18.83 10.25
CA VAL A 125 2.16 -19.86 9.78
C VAL A 125 2.41 -20.11 8.30
N TYR A 126 2.48 -21.39 7.94
CA TYR A 126 2.69 -21.85 6.58
C TYR A 126 1.56 -22.77 6.18
N CYS A 127 0.99 -22.60 4.99
CA CYS A 127 0.01 -23.51 4.43
C CYS A 127 0.18 -23.60 2.92
N GLY A 128 -0.13 -24.76 2.37
CA GLY A 128 -0.24 -24.95 0.93
C GLY A 128 -1.67 -24.64 0.48
N LEU A 129 -1.82 -23.87 -0.61
CA LEU A 129 -3.09 -23.62 -1.26
C LEU A 129 -3.08 -24.26 -2.64
N TYR A 130 -4.12 -25.03 -2.92
CA TYR A 130 -4.27 -25.73 -4.19
C TYR A 130 -5.61 -25.36 -4.82
N PRO A 131 -5.66 -25.00 -6.09
CA PRO A 131 -6.93 -24.90 -6.78
C PRO A 131 -7.56 -26.30 -6.90
N ILE A 132 -8.89 -26.38 -6.84
CA ILE A 132 -9.63 -27.64 -7.03
C ILE A 132 -9.48 -28.12 -8.49
N ASP A 133 -9.48 -27.16 -9.42
CA ASP A 133 -9.26 -27.41 -10.85
C ASP A 133 -7.95 -26.72 -11.28
N GLY A 134 -7.08 -27.44 -11.97
CA GLY A 134 -5.79 -26.93 -12.46
C GLY A 134 -5.93 -25.75 -13.42
N SER A 135 -7.05 -25.60 -14.11
CA SER A 135 -7.36 -24.46 -14.98
C SER A 135 -7.54 -23.15 -14.20
N GLU A 136 -7.85 -23.22 -12.91
CA GLU A 136 -8.07 -22.07 -12.02
C GLU A 136 -6.76 -21.51 -11.40
N TYR A 137 -5.61 -22.06 -11.78
CA TYR A 137 -4.32 -21.66 -11.22
C TYR A 137 -4.02 -20.16 -11.40
N GLU A 138 -4.23 -19.65 -12.60
CA GLU A 138 -3.99 -18.23 -12.89
C GLU A 138 -4.94 -17.31 -12.11
N ASN A 139 -6.19 -17.74 -11.91
CA ASN A 139 -7.17 -17.02 -11.11
C ASN A 139 -6.74 -16.97 -9.63
N LEU A 140 -6.23 -18.09 -9.10
CA LEU A 140 -5.71 -18.17 -7.74
C LEU A 140 -4.50 -17.24 -7.55
N LYS A 141 -3.58 -17.21 -8.52
CA LYS A 141 -2.41 -16.33 -8.49
C LYS A 141 -2.83 -14.86 -8.43
N VAL A 142 -3.73 -14.43 -9.32
CA VAL A 142 -4.25 -13.05 -9.32
C VAL A 142 -4.97 -12.71 -8.02
N ALA A 143 -5.72 -13.68 -7.44
CA ALA A 143 -6.37 -13.47 -6.15
C ALA A 143 -5.37 -13.30 -5.00
N LEU A 144 -4.28 -14.09 -4.99
CA LEU A 144 -3.21 -13.96 -3.99
C LEU A 144 -2.43 -12.64 -4.14
N GLU A 145 -2.15 -12.19 -5.37
CA GLU A 145 -1.55 -10.87 -5.63
C GLU A 145 -2.42 -9.75 -5.07
N LYS A 146 -3.74 -9.80 -5.28
CA LYS A 146 -4.68 -8.83 -4.70
C LYS A 146 -4.74 -8.92 -3.17
N LEU A 147 -4.71 -10.13 -2.61
CA LEU A 147 -4.72 -10.33 -1.16
C LEU A 147 -3.44 -9.79 -0.50
N GLN A 148 -2.29 -9.94 -1.16
CA GLN A 148 -1.01 -9.43 -0.68
C GLN A 148 -0.98 -7.91 -0.53
N LEU A 149 -1.76 -7.18 -1.32
CA LEU A 149 -1.93 -5.73 -1.15
C LEU A 149 -2.65 -5.39 0.16
N ASN A 150 -3.66 -6.19 0.50
CA ASN A 150 -4.46 -5.95 1.70
C ASN A 150 -3.80 -6.51 2.96
N ASP A 151 -2.90 -7.47 2.82
CA ASP A 151 -2.15 -8.09 3.92
C ASP A 151 -0.65 -8.05 3.64
N ALA A 152 0.02 -7.02 4.11
CA ALA A 152 1.47 -6.83 3.94
C ALA A 152 2.33 -7.94 4.59
N ALA A 153 1.73 -8.77 5.46
CA ALA A 153 2.39 -9.90 6.08
C ALA A 153 2.25 -11.19 5.27
N LEU A 154 1.43 -11.16 4.20
CA LEU A 154 1.24 -12.30 3.33
C LEU A 154 2.41 -12.43 2.37
N GLU A 155 3.16 -13.51 2.48
CA GLU A 155 4.15 -13.93 1.49
C GLU A 155 3.69 -15.24 0.86
N TYR A 156 3.81 -15.36 -0.45
CA TYR A 156 3.52 -16.61 -1.15
C TYR A 156 4.61 -16.90 -2.18
N GLU A 157 4.90 -18.18 -2.38
CA GLU A 157 5.85 -18.66 -3.36
C GLU A 157 5.19 -19.77 -4.18
N PRO A 158 5.34 -19.77 -5.51
CA PRO A 158 4.88 -20.87 -6.31
C PRO A 158 5.74 -22.11 -6.05
N GLU A 159 5.12 -23.21 -5.64
CA GLU A 159 5.77 -24.50 -5.48
C GLU A 159 5.28 -25.48 -6.55
N THR A 160 6.20 -26.25 -7.10
CA THR A 160 5.88 -27.37 -7.99
C THR A 160 5.94 -28.67 -7.21
N SER A 161 4.82 -29.36 -7.08
CA SER A 161 4.79 -30.70 -6.45
C SER A 161 5.00 -31.78 -7.50
N ALA A 162 6.07 -32.55 -7.36
CA ALA A 162 6.34 -33.68 -8.19
C ALA A 162 5.28 -34.82 -8.04
N ALA A 163 4.54 -34.83 -6.92
CA ALA A 163 3.52 -35.84 -6.61
C ALA A 163 2.17 -35.58 -7.31
N LEU A 164 1.91 -34.33 -7.72
CA LEU A 164 0.61 -33.94 -8.31
C LEU A 164 0.70 -33.67 -9.83
N GLY A 165 1.85 -33.96 -10.45
CA GLY A 165 2.09 -33.74 -11.88
C GLY A 165 2.40 -32.27 -12.24
N ALA A 166 2.91 -32.05 -13.45
CA ALA A 166 3.44 -30.78 -13.93
C ALA A 166 2.43 -29.59 -14.01
N SER A 167 1.19 -29.81 -13.62
CA SER A 167 0.11 -28.79 -13.73
C SER A 167 -0.38 -28.26 -12.40
N CYS A 168 0.23 -28.64 -11.26
CA CYS A 168 -0.25 -28.23 -9.95
C CYS A 168 0.84 -27.43 -9.23
N CYS A 169 0.74 -26.12 -9.27
CA CYS A 169 1.61 -25.25 -8.47
C CYS A 169 1.00 -25.06 -7.08
N THR A 170 1.72 -25.43 -6.07
CA THR A 170 1.40 -25.16 -4.66
C THR A 170 1.83 -23.74 -4.33
N PHE A 171 0.98 -22.98 -3.70
CA PHE A 171 1.39 -21.72 -3.08
C PHE A 171 1.59 -21.97 -1.59
N SER A 172 2.77 -21.69 -1.10
CA SER A 172 3.02 -21.65 0.33
C SER A 172 2.68 -20.23 0.81
N VAL A 173 1.67 -20.13 1.65
CA VAL A 173 1.24 -18.87 2.24
C VAL A 173 1.89 -18.74 3.61
N ARG A 174 2.59 -17.64 3.82
CA ARG A 174 3.22 -17.31 5.09
C ARG A 174 2.45 -16.15 5.71
N LYS A 175 1.88 -16.33 6.86
CA LYS A 175 1.18 -15.29 7.61
C LYS A 175 1.81 -15.10 8.98
N SER A 176 2.09 -13.87 9.35
CA SER A 176 2.39 -13.50 10.73
C SER A 176 1.09 -13.39 11.51
N THR A 177 1.02 -14.04 12.65
CA THR A 177 -0.07 -13.86 13.63
C THR A 177 0.12 -12.61 14.45
#